data_95d214981612aaa8ea2f0686e7f29138
#
_entry.id   95d214981612aaa8ea2f0686e7f29138
#
_cell.length_a   1.000
_cell.length_b   1.000
_cell.length_c   1.000
_cell.angle_alpha   90.00
_cell.angle_beta   90.00
_cell.angle_gamma   90.00
#
_symmetry.space_group_name_H-M   'P 1'
#
loop_
_entity.id
_entity.type
_entity.pdbx_description
1 polymer ?
#
loop_
_entity_poly.entity_id
_entity_poly.type
_entity_poly.pdbx_seq_one_letter_code
_entity_poly.pdbx_strand_id
1 'polypeptide(L)'
;ATLTAIANRHPASRIDDLMPWAFQKQSSXKQDGPPTPLTIDRHENLLITGQTGLGKSWIACALGHKACRDGRSVVYHRVPRLFEALALARGDGRHTRMLKAIAKLEVLILDDWGLAILAPSERRDLLEILEDRHGRGSTIVTSQLPVEHWHEAIGDPTLADAILDRLVHNAHRLQLSGESMRRKATKPLDLGPQA
;
A
#
# COMPACT_ATOMS: atom_id res chain seq x y z
N ALA A 1 5.40 13.92 4.62
CA ALA A 1 6.70 13.53 4.03
C ALA A 1 6.48 13.10 2.59
N THR A 2 7.14 13.75 1.64
CA THR A 2 7.05 13.44 0.22
C THR A 2 7.70 12.08 -0.07
N LEU A 3 7.20 11.36 -1.06
CA LEU A 3 7.78 10.10 -1.55
C LEU A 3 9.31 10.22 -1.78
N THR A 4 9.78 11.40 -2.19
CA THR A 4 11.20 11.71 -2.38
C THR A 4 12.01 11.56 -1.08
N ALA A 5 11.46 11.93 0.07
CA ALA A 5 12.17 11.83 1.36
C ALA A 5 12.31 10.38 1.85
N ILE A 6 11.42 9.48 1.41
CA ILE A 6 11.47 8.06 1.78
C ILE A 6 12.40 7.30 0.81
N ALA A 7 12.37 7.65 -0.48
CA ALA A 7 13.20 7.03 -1.52
C ALA A 7 14.71 7.29 -1.30
N ASN A 8 15.08 8.46 -0.79
CA ASN A 8 16.48 8.84 -0.57
C ASN A 8 17.18 8.05 0.57
N ARG A 9 16.44 7.25 1.33
CA ARG A 9 17.02 6.43 2.41
C ARG A 9 17.52 5.05 1.96
N HIS A 10 17.21 4.64 0.72
CA HIS A 10 17.62 3.33 0.18
C HIS A 10 18.04 3.46 -1.28
N PRO A 11 19.24 2.99 -1.65
CA PRO A 11 19.75 3.14 -3.02
C PRO A 11 18.90 2.34 -4.04
N ALA A 12 18.69 2.97 -5.19
CA ALA A 12 17.82 2.48 -6.27
C ALA A 12 18.28 1.15 -6.89
N SER A 13 19.55 0.80 -6.75
CA SER A 13 20.13 -0.44 -7.30
C SER A 13 19.55 -1.72 -6.68
N ARG A 14 18.93 -1.62 -5.49
CA ARG A 14 18.31 -2.78 -4.83
C ARG A 14 16.86 -3.04 -5.25
N ILE A 15 16.22 -2.08 -5.92
CA ILE A 15 14.81 -2.20 -6.32
C ILE A 15 14.68 -3.15 -7.52
N ASP A 16 15.57 -3.01 -8.50
CA ASP A 16 15.58 -3.83 -9.70
C ASP A 16 15.98 -5.28 -9.41
N ASP A 17 16.81 -5.48 -8.37
CA ASP A 17 17.23 -6.82 -7.89
C ASP A 17 16.11 -7.55 -7.13
N LEU A 18 15.19 -6.82 -6.51
CA LEU A 18 14.10 -7.38 -5.70
C LEU A 18 12.82 -7.63 -6.50
N MET A 19 12.65 -6.93 -7.62
CA MET A 19 11.43 -7.02 -8.44
C MET A 19 11.17 -8.43 -8.99
N PRO A 20 12.16 -9.14 -9.58
CA PRO A 20 11.94 -10.52 -10.05
C PRO A 20 11.59 -11.47 -8.91
N TRP A 21 12.16 -11.26 -7.71
CA TRP A 21 11.98 -12.14 -6.57
C TRP A 21 10.62 -11.95 -5.88
N ALA A 22 10.15 -10.72 -5.77
CA ALA A 22 8.88 -10.42 -5.10
C ALA A 22 7.69 -10.99 -5.86
N PHE A 23 7.78 -11.07 -7.19
CA PHE A 23 6.72 -11.60 -8.05
C PHE A 23 6.82 -13.10 -8.33
N GLN A 24 7.98 -13.73 -8.07
CA GLN A 24 8.22 -15.13 -8.44
C GLN A 24 7.69 -16.14 -7.42
N LYS A 25 7.35 -15.73 -6.20
CA LYS A 25 7.14 -16.69 -5.09
C LYS A 25 5.69 -17.00 -4.71
N GLN A 26 4.68 -16.48 -5.40
CA GLN A 26 3.28 -16.69 -4.99
C GLN A 26 2.27 -16.88 -6.13
N SER A 27 2.57 -17.67 -7.14
CA SER A 27 1.54 -18.15 -8.05
C SER A 27 1.21 -19.60 -7.71
N SER A 28 0.47 -19.81 -6.64
CA SER A 28 -0.18 -21.10 -6.37
C SER A 28 -1.50 -21.27 -7.11
N UNK A 29 -1.58 -20.51 -7.95
CA UNK A 29 -2.66 -20.76 -8.71
C UNK A 29 -2.19 -20.87 -10.07
N LYS A 30 -2.54 -21.74 -10.66
CA LYS A 30 -2.25 -22.01 -12.05
C LYS A 30 -2.45 -20.77 -12.93
N GLN A 31 -1.38 -20.02 -13.15
CA GLN A 31 -1.28 -19.15 -14.34
C GLN A 31 0.01 -19.52 -15.06
N ASP A 32 -0.16 -20.17 -16.22
CA ASP A 32 0.94 -20.56 -17.09
C ASP A 32 1.45 -19.32 -17.85
N GLY A 33 2.37 -18.58 -17.22
CA GLY A 33 3.01 -17.40 -17.82
C GLY A 33 3.97 -16.75 -16.85
N PRO A 34 4.98 -15.98 -17.32
CA PRO A 34 5.82 -15.22 -16.43
C PRO A 34 4.95 -14.22 -15.64
N PRO A 35 5.27 -13.96 -14.36
CA PRO A 35 4.48 -13.02 -13.57
C PRO A 35 4.47 -11.68 -14.26
N THR A 36 3.27 -11.24 -14.65
CA THR A 36 3.08 -9.96 -15.31
C THR A 36 3.39 -8.86 -14.29
N PRO A 37 4.26 -7.92 -14.58
CA PRO A 37 4.46 -6.79 -13.66
C PRO A 37 3.14 -6.09 -13.42
N LEU A 38 2.94 -5.59 -12.21
CA LEU A 38 1.77 -4.76 -11.87
C LEU A 38 1.59 -3.72 -12.97
N THR A 39 0.57 -3.87 -13.78
CA THR A 39 0.33 -2.94 -14.87
C THR A 39 -0.64 -1.87 -14.41
N ILE A 40 -0.10 -0.69 -14.13
CA ILE A 40 -0.88 0.51 -13.83
C ILE A 40 -1.88 0.75 -14.96
N ASP A 41 -1.52 0.41 -16.19
CA ASP A 41 -2.37 0.54 -17.38
C ASP A 41 -3.63 -0.33 -17.32
N ARG A 42 -3.61 -1.42 -16.54
CA ARG A 42 -4.79 -2.27 -16.33
C ARG A 42 -5.56 -1.89 -15.07
N HIS A 43 -5.11 -0.86 -14.35
CA HIS A 43 -5.72 -0.38 -13.12
C HIS A 43 -5.84 -1.49 -12.06
N GLU A 44 -4.84 -2.39 -12.03
CA GLU A 44 -4.79 -3.49 -11.06
C GLU A 44 -4.30 -2.99 -9.71
N ASN A 45 -4.84 -3.57 -8.64
CA ASN A 45 -4.45 -3.25 -7.27
C ASN A 45 -3.35 -4.19 -6.77
N LEU A 46 -2.66 -3.81 -5.70
CA LEU A 46 -1.66 -4.65 -5.04
C LEU A 46 -1.86 -4.60 -3.53
N LEU A 47 -2.06 -5.76 -2.94
CA LEU A 47 -2.23 -5.91 -1.49
C LEU A 47 -0.96 -6.57 -0.92
N ILE A 48 -0.24 -5.84 -0.06
CA ILE A 48 1.00 -6.32 0.56
C ILE A 48 0.75 -6.56 2.04
N THR A 49 0.71 -7.83 2.45
CA THR A 49 0.42 -8.21 3.83
C THR A 49 1.63 -8.89 4.49
N GLY A 50 1.66 -8.88 5.82
CA GLY A 50 2.71 -9.53 6.60
C GLY A 50 3.04 -8.78 7.88
N GLN A 51 3.80 -9.41 8.75
CA GLN A 51 4.16 -8.87 10.06
C GLN A 51 4.98 -7.57 9.97
N THR A 52 5.05 -6.85 11.07
CA THR A 52 5.87 -5.63 11.19
C THR A 52 7.35 -5.93 10.91
N GLY A 53 7.99 -5.03 10.19
CA GLY A 53 9.44 -5.12 9.93
C GLY A 53 9.81 -5.92 8.68
N LEU A 54 8.86 -6.44 7.93
CA LEU A 54 9.13 -7.23 6.70
C LEU A 54 9.33 -6.38 5.45
N GLY A 55 9.25 -5.05 5.56
CA GLY A 55 9.52 -4.17 4.43
C GLY A 55 8.32 -3.81 3.56
N LYS A 56 7.08 -4.06 4.00
CA LYS A 56 5.86 -3.74 3.24
C LYS A 56 5.85 -2.31 2.70
N SER A 57 5.97 -1.34 3.59
CA SER A 57 5.97 0.09 3.23
C SER A 57 7.13 0.44 2.31
N TRP A 58 8.28 -0.20 2.51
CA TRP A 58 9.44 -0.01 1.64
C TRP A 58 9.15 -0.47 0.21
N ILE A 59 8.55 -1.67 0.05
CA ILE A 59 8.16 -2.20 -1.26
C ILE A 59 7.13 -1.26 -1.92
N ALA A 60 6.10 -0.85 -1.18
CA ALA A 60 5.07 0.06 -1.70
C ALA A 60 5.68 1.38 -2.17
N CYS A 61 6.60 1.95 -1.39
CA CYS A 61 7.30 3.20 -1.76
C CYS A 61 8.23 3.00 -2.96
N ALA A 62 8.89 1.85 -3.06
CA ALA A 62 9.76 1.53 -4.19
C ALA A 62 8.96 1.45 -5.50
N LEU A 63 7.80 0.79 -5.46
CA LEU A 63 6.88 0.71 -6.60
C LEU A 63 6.33 2.09 -6.98
N GLY A 64 5.94 2.89 -5.99
CA GLY A 64 5.49 4.26 -6.20
C GLY A 64 6.58 5.13 -6.83
N HIS A 65 7.82 4.98 -6.37
CA HIS A 65 8.96 5.70 -6.95
C HIS A 65 9.22 5.28 -8.40
N LYS A 66 9.13 3.97 -8.69
CA LYS A 66 9.23 3.47 -10.07
C LYS A 66 8.14 4.08 -10.95
N ALA A 67 6.87 4.08 -10.47
CA ALA A 67 5.76 4.69 -11.20
C ALA A 67 6.01 6.19 -11.48
N CYS A 68 6.54 6.95 -10.50
CA CYS A 68 6.92 8.35 -10.72
C CYS A 68 7.98 8.50 -11.81
N ARG A 69 8.99 7.63 -11.84
CA ARG A 69 10.02 7.65 -12.89
C ARG A 69 9.43 7.34 -14.27
N ASP A 70 8.36 6.57 -14.33
CA ASP A 70 7.63 6.25 -15.56
C ASP A 70 6.61 7.35 -15.93
N GLY A 71 6.63 8.50 -15.23
CA GLY A 71 5.78 9.65 -15.52
C GLY A 71 4.37 9.56 -14.93
N ARG A 72 4.10 8.59 -14.03
CA ARG A 72 2.77 8.41 -13.44
C ARG A 72 2.58 9.32 -12.22
N SER A 73 1.34 9.74 -12.02
CA SER A 73 0.94 10.51 -10.84
C SER A 73 0.71 9.57 -9.64
N VAL A 74 1.46 9.79 -8.55
CA VAL A 74 1.46 8.91 -7.37
C VAL A 74 1.26 9.72 -6.10
N VAL A 75 0.46 9.20 -5.19
CA VAL A 75 0.38 9.73 -3.83
C VAL A 75 0.51 8.60 -2.80
N TYR A 76 1.18 8.91 -1.70
CA TYR A 76 1.34 8.02 -0.56
C TYR A 76 0.64 8.63 0.65
N HIS A 77 -0.21 7.85 1.29
CA HIS A 77 -0.83 8.19 2.57
C HIS A 77 -0.74 7.01 3.53
N ARG A 78 -0.40 7.29 4.78
CA ARG A 78 -0.73 6.37 5.87
C ARG A 78 -2.22 6.54 6.15
N VAL A 79 -2.93 5.42 6.24
CA VAL A 79 -4.41 5.40 6.35
C VAL A 79 -4.91 6.31 7.49
N PRO A 80 -4.36 6.24 8.74
CA PRO A 80 -4.84 7.16 9.78
C PRO A 80 -4.62 8.64 9.43
N ARG A 81 -3.49 8.97 8.83
CA ARG A 81 -3.17 10.37 8.45
C ARG A 81 -4.06 10.87 7.31
N LEU A 82 -4.46 9.99 6.40
CA LEU A 82 -5.41 10.34 5.34
C LEU A 82 -6.74 10.77 5.95
N PHE A 83 -7.26 9.99 6.89
CA PHE A 83 -8.55 10.29 7.52
C PHE A 83 -8.49 11.53 8.40
N GLU A 84 -7.39 11.76 9.12
CA GLU A 84 -7.16 13.02 9.84
C GLU A 84 -7.25 14.23 8.90
N ALA A 85 -6.57 14.13 7.75
CA ALA A 85 -6.56 15.21 6.75
C ALA A 85 -7.95 15.43 6.13
N LEU A 86 -8.70 14.35 5.85
CA LEU A 86 -10.07 14.44 5.32
C LEU A 86 -11.02 15.06 6.34
N ALA A 87 -10.87 14.71 7.62
CA ALA A 87 -11.68 15.28 8.70
C ALA A 87 -11.44 16.81 8.83
N LEU A 88 -10.16 17.23 8.79
CA LEU A 88 -9.80 18.64 8.78
C LEU A 88 -10.37 19.35 7.54
N ALA A 89 -10.24 18.73 6.36
CA ALA A 89 -10.75 19.27 5.11
C ALA A 89 -12.29 19.41 5.11
N ARG A 90 -12.99 18.56 5.86
CA ARG A 90 -14.46 18.67 6.03
C ARG A 90 -14.81 19.93 6.83
N GLY A 91 -14.03 20.24 7.86
CA GLY A 91 -14.24 21.44 8.68
C GLY A 91 -14.00 22.75 7.93
N ASP A 92 -13.08 22.76 6.98
CA ASP A 92 -12.73 23.99 6.21
C ASP A 92 -13.30 24.01 4.78
N GLY A 93 -14.19 23.08 4.43
CA GLY A 93 -14.88 23.04 3.14
C GLY A 93 -14.07 22.52 1.96
N ARG A 94 -12.87 21.98 2.18
CA ARG A 94 -12.00 21.45 1.12
C ARG A 94 -12.18 19.97 0.86
N HIS A 95 -13.05 19.28 1.59
CA HIS A 95 -13.22 17.82 1.59
C HIS A 95 -13.45 17.27 0.18
N THR A 96 -14.49 17.73 -0.52
CA THR A 96 -14.83 17.27 -1.87
C THR A 96 -13.67 17.48 -2.86
N ARG A 97 -12.97 18.62 -2.74
CA ARG A 97 -11.81 18.90 -3.60
C ARG A 97 -10.68 17.91 -3.34
N MET A 98 -10.46 17.55 -2.07
CA MET A 98 -9.43 16.59 -1.69
C MET A 98 -9.76 15.17 -2.21
N LEU A 99 -11.01 14.70 -2.05
CA LEU A 99 -11.46 13.40 -2.59
C LEU A 99 -11.25 13.35 -4.10
N LYS A 100 -11.70 14.39 -4.83
CA LYS A 100 -11.52 14.46 -6.29
C LYS A 100 -10.05 14.51 -6.71
N ALA A 101 -9.18 15.12 -5.92
CA ALA A 101 -7.74 15.14 -6.20
C ALA A 101 -7.13 13.74 -6.07
N ILE A 102 -7.51 13.01 -5.02
CA ILE A 102 -7.06 11.62 -4.80
C ILE A 102 -7.57 10.70 -5.90
N ALA A 103 -8.82 10.87 -6.30
CA ALA A 103 -9.46 10.04 -7.34
C ALA A 103 -8.75 10.12 -8.70
N LYS A 104 -8.17 11.28 -9.03
CA LYS A 104 -7.51 11.51 -10.34
C LYS A 104 -6.11 10.91 -10.46
N LEU A 105 -5.52 10.48 -9.37
CA LEU A 105 -4.15 9.97 -9.38
C LEU A 105 -4.10 8.55 -9.95
N GLU A 106 -3.06 8.24 -10.73
CA GLU A 106 -2.91 6.92 -11.33
C GLU A 106 -2.56 5.86 -10.29
N VAL A 107 -1.78 6.22 -9.27
CA VAL A 107 -1.40 5.29 -8.19
C VAL A 107 -1.67 5.93 -6.83
N LEU A 108 -2.44 5.25 -6.01
CA LEU A 108 -2.69 5.60 -4.61
C LEU A 108 -2.03 4.54 -3.71
N ILE A 109 -1.18 4.94 -2.79
CA ILE A 109 -0.59 4.04 -1.80
C ILE A 109 -1.24 4.32 -0.45
N LEU A 110 -1.92 3.29 0.09
CA LEU A 110 -2.55 3.29 1.40
C LEU A 110 -1.72 2.41 2.34
N ASP A 111 -0.89 3.03 3.16
CA ASP A 111 0.01 2.32 4.07
C ASP A 111 -0.62 2.20 5.46
N ASP A 112 -0.30 1.12 6.17
CA ASP A 112 -0.79 0.84 7.53
C ASP A 112 -2.32 0.63 7.60
N TRP A 113 -2.87 -0.10 6.64
CA TRP A 113 -4.29 -0.51 6.63
C TRP A 113 -4.61 -1.44 7.81
N GLY A 114 -5.76 -1.23 8.44
CA GLY A 114 -6.30 -2.15 9.45
C GLY A 114 -5.66 -2.03 10.83
N LEU A 115 -5.01 -0.90 11.15
CA LEU A 115 -4.46 -0.66 12.49
C LEU A 115 -5.55 -0.37 13.53
N ALA A 116 -6.71 0.08 13.09
CA ALA A 116 -7.87 0.36 13.94
C ALA A 116 -9.15 0.17 13.12
N ILE A 117 -10.25 -0.05 13.81
CA ILE A 117 -11.58 -0.12 13.17
C ILE A 117 -11.93 1.27 12.64
N LEU A 118 -12.41 1.32 11.40
CA LEU A 118 -12.74 2.58 10.73
C LEU A 118 -14.01 3.24 11.36
N ALA A 119 -13.95 4.54 11.54
CA ALA A 119 -15.11 5.32 11.94
C ALA A 119 -16.14 5.42 10.79
N PRO A 120 -17.43 5.68 11.07
CA PRO A 120 -18.46 5.74 10.00
C PRO A 120 -18.15 6.74 8.90
N SER A 121 -17.58 7.90 9.21
CA SER A 121 -17.17 8.88 8.20
C SER A 121 -16.01 8.38 7.35
N GLU A 122 -15.06 7.68 7.97
CA GLU A 122 -13.87 7.14 7.29
C GLU A 122 -14.25 6.05 6.28
N ARG A 123 -15.22 5.19 6.65
CA ARG A 123 -15.75 4.16 5.73
C ARG A 123 -16.36 4.79 4.49
N ARG A 124 -17.18 5.83 4.66
CA ARG A 124 -17.81 6.53 3.53
C ARG A 124 -16.79 7.22 2.64
N ASP A 125 -15.82 7.92 3.24
CA ASP A 125 -14.74 8.58 2.50
C ASP A 125 -13.91 7.55 1.71
N LEU A 126 -13.60 6.43 2.35
CA LEU A 126 -12.84 5.36 1.71
C LEU A 126 -13.59 4.75 0.53
N LEU A 127 -14.89 4.44 0.73
CA LEU A 127 -15.73 3.89 -0.34
C LEU A 127 -15.80 4.88 -1.51
N GLU A 128 -16.03 6.17 -1.25
CA GLU A 128 -16.08 7.20 -2.30
C GLU A 128 -14.76 7.27 -3.08
N ILE A 129 -13.61 7.26 -2.37
CA ILE A 129 -12.30 7.23 -3.03
C ILE A 129 -12.16 6.00 -3.94
N LEU A 130 -12.52 4.83 -3.44
CA LEU A 130 -12.33 3.58 -4.18
C LEU A 130 -13.31 3.44 -5.35
N GLU A 131 -14.54 3.90 -5.20
CA GLU A 131 -15.51 3.93 -6.29
C GLU A 131 -15.07 4.84 -7.43
N ASP A 132 -14.62 6.05 -7.10
CA ASP A 132 -14.13 7.01 -8.10
C ASP A 132 -12.88 6.51 -8.83
N ARG A 133 -12.08 5.66 -8.17
CA ARG A 133 -10.84 5.11 -8.73
C ARG A 133 -11.03 3.78 -9.46
N HIS A 134 -12.16 3.11 -9.25
CA HIS A 134 -12.41 1.78 -9.84
C HIS A 134 -12.32 1.83 -11.37
N GLY A 135 -11.46 1.00 -11.95
CA GLY A 135 -11.21 0.99 -13.40
C GLY A 135 -10.48 2.21 -13.96
N ARG A 136 -9.92 3.08 -13.10
CA ARG A 136 -9.25 4.33 -13.51
C ARG A 136 -7.86 4.50 -12.92
N GLY A 137 -7.58 3.84 -11.81
CA GLY A 137 -6.27 3.95 -11.15
C GLY A 137 -6.00 2.75 -10.28
N SER A 138 -4.74 2.50 -10.02
CA SER A 138 -4.26 1.40 -9.18
C SER A 138 -4.15 1.83 -7.73
N THR A 139 -4.46 0.92 -6.81
CA THR A 139 -4.30 1.15 -5.37
C THR A 139 -3.35 0.10 -4.79
N ILE A 140 -2.32 0.54 -4.10
CA ILE A 140 -1.39 -0.32 -3.35
C ILE A 140 -1.74 -0.20 -1.87
N VAL A 141 -2.07 -1.31 -1.23
CA VAL A 141 -2.41 -1.32 0.20
C VAL A 141 -1.39 -2.16 0.95
N THR A 142 -0.86 -1.62 2.04
CA THR A 142 -0.02 -2.42 2.95
C THR A 142 -0.74 -2.64 4.28
N SER A 143 -0.64 -3.86 4.82
CA SER A 143 -1.30 -4.21 6.08
C SER A 143 -0.49 -5.22 6.87
N GLN A 144 -0.58 -5.15 8.19
CA GLN A 144 -0.14 -6.23 9.07
C GLN A 144 -1.20 -7.33 9.16
N LEU A 145 -2.45 -6.95 8.92
CA LEU A 145 -3.62 -7.81 9.02
C LEU A 145 -3.78 -8.61 7.72
N PRO A 146 -3.97 -9.92 7.79
CA PRO A 146 -4.34 -10.71 6.59
C PRO A 146 -5.65 -10.20 5.98
N VAL A 147 -5.78 -10.35 4.66
CA VAL A 147 -6.93 -9.81 3.90
C VAL A 147 -8.26 -10.37 4.44
N GLU A 148 -8.25 -11.60 4.91
CA GLU A 148 -9.42 -12.31 5.46
C GLU A 148 -10.04 -11.60 6.67
N HIS A 149 -9.26 -10.77 7.37
CA HIS A 149 -9.72 -10.00 8.54
C HIS A 149 -10.05 -8.53 8.21
N TRP A 150 -9.93 -8.11 6.96
CA TRP A 150 -10.20 -6.71 6.58
C TRP A 150 -11.67 -6.34 6.73
N HIS A 151 -12.56 -7.31 6.54
CA HIS A 151 -14.00 -7.10 6.75
C HIS A 151 -14.28 -6.62 8.19
N GLU A 152 -13.67 -7.27 9.18
CA GLU A 152 -13.80 -6.90 10.59
C GLU A 152 -13.19 -5.51 10.88
N ALA A 153 -12.04 -5.22 10.27
CA ALA A 153 -11.35 -3.94 10.44
C ALA A 153 -12.16 -2.76 9.88
N ILE A 154 -12.95 -2.99 8.84
CA ILE A 154 -13.86 -1.98 8.30
C ILE A 154 -15.01 -1.73 9.28
N GLY A 155 -15.56 -2.77 9.89
CA GLY A 155 -16.50 -2.64 11.00
C GLY A 155 -17.94 -2.31 10.62
N ASP A 156 -18.32 -2.50 9.35
CA ASP A 156 -19.69 -2.37 8.85
C ASP A 156 -19.85 -3.35 7.69
N PRO A 157 -20.72 -4.36 7.80
CA PRO A 157 -20.78 -5.43 6.79
C PRO A 157 -21.08 -4.94 5.37
N THR A 158 -22.03 -4.05 5.21
CA THR A 158 -22.44 -3.56 3.89
C THR A 158 -21.35 -2.75 3.21
N LEU A 159 -20.74 -1.83 3.98
CA LEU A 159 -19.64 -1.01 3.47
C LEU A 159 -18.38 -1.85 3.27
N ALA A 160 -18.16 -2.86 4.11
CA ALA A 160 -17.02 -3.77 3.96
C ALA A 160 -17.09 -4.55 2.65
N ASP A 161 -18.24 -5.11 2.34
CA ASP A 161 -18.45 -5.82 1.07
C ASP A 161 -18.14 -4.91 -0.13
N ALA A 162 -18.67 -3.69 -0.13
CA ALA A 162 -18.46 -2.73 -1.21
C ALA A 162 -16.99 -2.31 -1.33
N ILE A 163 -16.34 -1.99 -0.21
CA ILE A 163 -14.93 -1.57 -0.17
C ILE A 163 -14.02 -2.71 -0.65
N LEU A 164 -14.25 -3.93 -0.12
CA LEU A 164 -13.41 -5.08 -0.45
C LEU A 164 -13.60 -5.53 -1.88
N ASP A 165 -14.79 -5.43 -2.43
CA ASP A 165 -15.03 -5.70 -3.85
C ASP A 165 -14.13 -4.83 -4.73
N ARG A 166 -14.02 -3.52 -4.44
CA ARG A 166 -13.17 -2.58 -5.20
C ARG A 166 -11.67 -2.82 -5.00
N LEU A 167 -11.28 -3.22 -3.78
CA LEU A 167 -9.86 -3.42 -3.47
C LEU A 167 -9.32 -4.78 -3.91
N VAL A 168 -10.11 -5.83 -3.74
CA VAL A 168 -9.61 -7.22 -3.74
C VAL A 168 -9.87 -7.93 -5.08
N HIS A 169 -10.96 -7.58 -5.78
CA HIS A 169 -11.43 -8.32 -6.95
C HIS A 169 -10.39 -8.37 -8.08
N ASN A 170 -9.71 -7.25 -8.36
CA ASN A 170 -8.67 -7.20 -9.40
C ASN A 170 -7.28 -6.96 -8.80
N ALA A 171 -6.99 -7.57 -7.65
CA ALA A 171 -5.77 -7.31 -6.92
C ALA A 171 -4.77 -8.45 -6.96
N HIS A 172 -3.51 -8.11 -7.17
CA HIS A 172 -2.40 -9.01 -6.86
C HIS A 172 -2.18 -9.03 -5.35
N ARG A 173 -1.90 -10.20 -4.79
CA ARG A 173 -1.63 -10.35 -3.35
C ARG A 173 -0.19 -10.76 -3.14
N LEU A 174 0.52 -10.00 -2.33
CA LEU A 174 1.90 -10.26 -1.93
C LEU A 174 1.93 -10.45 -0.42
N GLN A 175 2.06 -11.68 0.02
CA GLN A 175 2.16 -12.00 1.44
C GLN A 175 3.64 -12.17 1.81
N LEU A 176 4.13 -11.32 2.70
CA LEU A 176 5.51 -11.37 3.17
C LEU A 176 5.59 -12.22 4.43
N SER A 177 6.59 -13.10 4.49
CA SER A 177 6.88 -13.93 5.66
C SER A 177 8.38 -13.94 5.92
N GLY A 178 8.76 -14.17 7.16
CA GLY A 178 10.17 -14.23 7.54
C GLY A 178 10.49 -13.42 8.79
N GLU A 179 11.77 -13.18 9.02
CA GLU A 179 12.26 -12.40 10.16
C GLU A 179 12.24 -10.91 9.87
N SER A 180 11.99 -10.13 10.92
CA SER A 180 12.02 -8.66 10.84
C SER A 180 13.38 -8.16 10.37
N MET A 181 13.38 -7.38 9.28
CA MET A 181 14.60 -6.74 8.76
C MET A 181 15.20 -5.74 9.76
N ARG A 182 14.39 -5.22 10.69
CA ARG A 182 14.86 -4.32 11.74
C ARG A 182 15.74 -5.04 12.77
N ARG A 183 15.45 -6.32 13.06
CA ARG A 183 16.28 -7.13 13.98
C ARG A 183 17.66 -7.42 13.40
N LYS A 184 17.77 -7.56 12.08
CA LYS A 184 19.08 -7.81 11.42
C LYS A 184 19.98 -6.58 11.45
N ALA A 185 19.41 -5.38 11.55
CA ALA A 185 20.19 -4.13 11.58
C ALA A 185 20.79 -3.81 12.96
N THR A 186 20.38 -4.52 14.01
CA THR A 186 20.82 -4.28 15.38
C THR A 186 21.83 -5.31 15.91
N LYS A 187 22.57 -6.03 15.07
CA LYS A 187 23.71 -6.81 15.55
C LYS A 187 24.75 -5.80 16.10
N PRO A 188 25.13 -5.90 17.39
CA PRO A 188 26.18 -5.05 17.93
C PRO A 188 27.46 -5.22 17.11
N LEU A 189 28.15 -4.13 16.85
CA LEU A 189 29.53 -4.21 16.37
C LEU A 189 30.32 -4.99 17.42
N ASP A 190 30.82 -6.14 17.04
CA ASP A 190 31.72 -6.92 17.89
C ASP A 190 33.04 -6.14 17.93
N LEU A 191 33.12 -5.23 18.90
CA LEU A 191 34.36 -4.58 19.21
C LEU A 191 35.17 -5.64 19.97
N GLY A 192 36.01 -6.38 19.24
CA GLY A 192 36.89 -7.39 19.81
C GLY A 192 37.66 -6.88 21.05
N PRO A 193 38.21 -7.77 21.86
CA PRO A 193 38.80 -7.40 23.14
C PRO A 193 39.85 -6.31 22.96
N GLN A 194 39.65 -5.21 23.68
CA GLN A 194 40.69 -4.17 23.79
C GLN A 194 41.82 -4.74 24.63
N ALA A 195 42.97 -4.94 23.99
CA ALA A 195 44.18 -5.39 24.67
C ALA A 195 44.80 -4.27 25.54
#